data_9f060d9188e54f92442b3380da950589
#
_entry.id   9f060d9188e54f92442b3380da950589
#
_cell.length_a   1.000
_cell.length_b   1.000
_cell.length_c   1.000
_cell.angle_alpha   90.00
_cell.angle_beta   90.00
_cell.angle_gamma   90.00
#
_symmetry.space_group_name_H-M   'P 1'
#
loop_
_entity.id
_entity.type
_entity.pdbx_description
1 polymer ?
#
loop_
_entity_poly.entity_id
_entity_poly.type
_entity_poly.pdbx_seq_one_letter_code
_entity_poly.pdbx_strand_id
1 'polypeptide(L)'
;MVDLKTSYMGLKLLNPIIVASSGLTDSHSKIKRCEQAGAGAVVLKSIFEEQFLVSADIPEEGINVYPEAVDYMRGGGLLEYAPHDLVEMIEQAKREVKIPIIASINCQTPKLWPSFARQLQEAGADFI
;
A
#
# COMPACT_ATOMS: atom_id res chain seq x y z
N MET A 1 -3.00 -29.03 -21.63
CA MET A 1 -3.19 -27.66 -21.11
C MET A 1 -1.91 -27.27 -20.39
N VAL A 2 -1.37 -26.11 -20.66
CA VAL A 2 -0.14 -25.62 -19.98
C VAL A 2 -0.51 -25.18 -18.57
N ASP A 3 0.19 -25.67 -17.55
CA ASP A 3 0.05 -25.17 -16.18
C ASP A 3 0.92 -23.92 -16.02
N LEU A 4 0.29 -22.80 -15.73
CA LEU A 4 0.95 -21.50 -15.56
C LEU A 4 1.22 -21.16 -14.07
N LYS A 5 0.91 -22.08 -13.15
CA LYS A 5 1.16 -21.87 -11.73
C LYS A 5 2.64 -21.63 -11.47
N THR A 6 2.92 -20.65 -10.63
CA THR A 6 4.29 -20.31 -10.26
C THR A 6 4.33 -19.87 -8.81
N SER A 7 5.52 -19.61 -8.30
CA SER A 7 5.72 -19.00 -6.99
C SER A 7 6.62 -17.77 -7.11
N TYR A 8 6.28 -16.73 -6.37
CA TYR A 8 7.06 -15.51 -6.29
C TYR A 8 7.17 -15.07 -4.82
N MET A 9 8.39 -14.95 -4.32
CA MET A 9 8.67 -14.54 -2.93
C MET A 9 7.88 -15.35 -1.87
N GLY A 10 7.68 -16.64 -2.11
CA GLY A 10 6.89 -17.53 -1.24
C GLY A 10 5.38 -17.51 -1.49
N LEU A 11 4.86 -16.59 -2.29
CA LEU A 11 3.46 -16.55 -2.69
C LEU A 11 3.21 -17.55 -3.84
N LYS A 12 2.14 -18.32 -3.74
CA LYS A 12 1.67 -19.19 -4.81
C LYS A 12 0.75 -18.41 -5.74
N LEU A 13 1.14 -18.32 -7.01
CA LEU A 13 0.40 -17.59 -8.03
C LEU A 13 -0.26 -18.56 -9.01
N LEU A 14 -1.47 -18.26 -9.46
CA LEU A 14 -2.17 -19.02 -10.50
C LEU A 14 -1.50 -18.90 -11.87
N ASN A 15 -0.79 -17.80 -12.11
CA ASN A 15 0.01 -17.53 -13.29
C ASN A 15 1.04 -16.42 -12.97
N PRO A 16 2.05 -16.18 -13.82
CA PRO A 16 3.12 -15.23 -13.55
C PRO A 16 2.74 -13.75 -13.81
N ILE A 17 1.48 -13.45 -14.13
CA ILE A 17 1.06 -12.08 -14.44
C ILE A 17 0.76 -11.33 -13.16
N ILE A 18 1.57 -10.33 -12.84
CA ILE A 18 1.39 -9.43 -11.72
C ILE A 18 1.06 -8.04 -12.24
N VAL A 19 -0.08 -7.48 -11.86
CA VAL A 19 -0.44 -6.10 -12.22
C VAL A 19 0.39 -5.14 -11.37
N ALA A 20 1.21 -4.33 -12.03
CA ALA A 20 2.11 -3.40 -11.35
C ALA A 20 1.35 -2.24 -10.69
N SER A 21 2.04 -1.59 -9.74
CA SER A 21 1.57 -0.36 -9.08
C SER A 21 1.20 0.70 -10.12
N SER A 22 -0.08 1.04 -10.17
CA SER A 22 -0.62 1.98 -11.17
C SER A 22 -2.02 2.45 -10.80
N GLY A 23 -2.64 3.27 -11.66
CA GLY A 23 -4.04 3.63 -11.53
C GLY A 23 -5.03 2.46 -11.77
N LEU A 24 -4.55 1.28 -12.11
CA LEU A 24 -5.37 0.05 -12.17
C LEU A 24 -5.52 -0.63 -10.81
N THR A 25 -4.72 -0.24 -9.81
CA THR A 25 -4.65 -0.87 -8.50
C THR A 25 -4.84 0.13 -7.36
N ASP A 26 -5.52 1.26 -7.61
CA ASP A 26 -5.75 2.35 -6.67
C ASP A 26 -7.08 2.25 -5.89
N SER A 27 -7.88 1.21 -6.16
CA SER A 27 -9.16 0.97 -5.47
C SER A 27 -9.53 -0.51 -5.46
N HIS A 28 -10.27 -0.96 -4.44
CA HIS A 28 -10.70 -2.35 -4.30
C HIS A 28 -11.50 -2.84 -5.52
N SER A 29 -12.35 -1.99 -6.09
CA SER A 29 -13.14 -2.34 -7.29
C SER A 29 -12.28 -2.59 -8.52
N LYS A 30 -11.19 -1.83 -8.71
CA LYS A 30 -10.23 -2.05 -9.79
C LYS A 30 -9.39 -3.31 -9.55
N ILE A 31 -8.99 -3.57 -8.30
CA ILE A 31 -8.29 -4.80 -7.90
C ILE A 31 -9.15 -6.03 -8.26
N LYS A 32 -10.43 -6.00 -7.93
CA LYS A 32 -11.38 -7.05 -8.31
C LYS A 32 -11.47 -7.27 -9.83
N ARG A 33 -11.46 -6.19 -10.61
CA ARG A 33 -11.41 -6.28 -12.08
C ARG A 33 -10.11 -6.90 -12.58
N CYS A 34 -8.97 -6.63 -11.93
CA CYS A 34 -7.70 -7.28 -12.27
C CYS A 34 -7.80 -8.81 -12.05
N GLU A 35 -8.36 -9.25 -10.94
CA GLU A 35 -8.60 -10.67 -10.69
C GLU A 35 -9.53 -11.29 -11.75
N GLN A 36 -10.65 -10.63 -12.07
CA GLN A 36 -11.60 -11.10 -13.09
C GLN A 36 -10.96 -11.19 -14.48
N ALA A 37 -9.98 -10.31 -14.77
CA ALA A 37 -9.20 -10.35 -16.00
C ALA A 37 -8.11 -11.45 -15.98
N GLY A 38 -7.95 -12.19 -14.88
CA GLY A 38 -7.02 -13.30 -14.76
C GLY A 38 -5.64 -12.95 -14.21
N ALA A 39 -5.47 -11.82 -13.55
CA ALA A 39 -4.21 -11.50 -12.87
C ALA A 39 -3.85 -12.55 -11.81
N GLY A 40 -2.58 -12.92 -11.71
CA GLY A 40 -2.05 -13.82 -10.69
C GLY A 40 -1.82 -13.14 -9.34
N ALA A 41 -1.53 -11.84 -9.35
CA ALA A 41 -1.39 -10.97 -8.19
C ALA A 41 -1.51 -9.50 -8.59
N VAL A 42 -1.64 -8.61 -7.62
CA VAL A 42 -1.63 -7.16 -7.83
C VAL A 42 -0.66 -6.48 -6.87
N VAL A 43 0.04 -5.45 -7.36
CA VAL A 43 0.78 -4.49 -6.53
C VAL A 43 -0.08 -3.24 -6.42
N LEU A 44 -0.38 -2.83 -5.20
CA LEU A 44 -1.18 -1.63 -4.95
C LEU A 44 -0.46 -0.38 -5.45
N LYS A 45 -1.21 0.64 -5.80
CA LYS A 45 -0.63 1.93 -6.13
C LYS A 45 0.25 2.40 -4.97
N SER A 46 1.50 2.72 -5.29
CA SER A 46 2.48 3.16 -4.28
C SER A 46 1.99 4.41 -3.56
N ILE A 47 2.22 4.43 -2.26
CA ILE A 47 1.94 5.57 -1.40
C ILE A 47 3.27 6.10 -0.89
N PHE A 48 3.39 7.42 -0.93
CA PHE A 48 4.57 8.16 -0.55
C PHE A 48 4.35 8.85 0.79
N GLU A 49 5.39 8.93 1.60
CA GLU A 49 5.34 9.57 2.93
C GLU A 49 4.76 10.98 2.88
N GLU A 50 5.04 11.74 1.83
CA GLU A 50 4.56 13.11 1.64
C GLU A 50 3.02 13.18 1.57
N GLN A 51 2.37 12.12 1.09
CA GLN A 51 0.89 12.05 1.03
C GLN A 51 0.28 11.92 2.43
N PHE A 52 1.02 11.37 3.39
CA PHE A 52 0.58 11.27 4.79
C PHE A 52 0.63 12.63 5.49
N LEU A 53 1.63 13.45 5.15
CA LEU A 53 1.77 14.80 5.67
C LEU A 53 0.58 15.68 5.28
N VAL A 54 0.09 15.52 4.06
CA VAL A 54 -1.07 16.27 3.55
C VAL A 54 -2.37 15.79 4.22
N SER A 55 -2.48 14.48 4.49
CA SER A 55 -3.68 13.91 5.15
C SER A 55 -3.82 14.32 6.62
N ALA A 56 -2.76 14.81 7.25
CA ALA A 56 -2.76 15.25 8.64
C ALA A 56 -3.20 16.73 8.82
N ASP A 57 -3.87 17.33 7.81
CA ASP A 57 -4.28 18.76 7.81
C ASP A 57 -3.12 19.74 8.05
N ILE A 58 -1.90 19.37 7.66
CA ILE A 58 -0.76 20.26 7.71
C ILE A 58 -0.82 21.14 6.46
N PRO A 59 -0.99 22.48 6.58
CA PRO A 59 -1.01 23.36 5.41
C PRO A 59 0.30 23.22 4.62
N GLU A 60 0.21 23.11 3.28
CA GLU A 60 1.40 23.07 2.40
C GLU A 60 2.37 24.21 2.69
N GLU A 61 1.84 25.38 3.05
CA GLU A 61 2.60 26.56 3.47
C GLU A 61 3.42 26.28 4.75
N GLY A 62 2.90 25.47 5.69
CA GLY A 62 3.60 25.08 6.91
C GLY A 62 4.77 24.13 6.66
N ILE A 63 4.67 23.25 5.68
CA ILE A 63 5.75 22.31 5.32
C ILE A 63 6.95 23.06 4.74
N ASN A 64 6.70 24.07 3.92
CA ASN A 64 7.75 24.85 3.26
C ASN A 64 8.34 25.96 4.13
N VAL A 65 7.58 26.50 5.07
CA VAL A 65 7.99 27.66 5.90
C VAL A 65 8.61 27.23 7.24
N TYR A 66 8.22 26.05 7.75
CA TYR A 66 8.68 25.54 9.05
C TYR A 66 9.11 24.07 8.96
N PRO A 67 10.29 23.78 8.37
CA PRO A 67 10.81 22.40 8.31
C PRO A 67 10.91 21.72 9.68
N GLU A 68 11.22 22.52 10.72
CA GLU A 68 11.30 22.03 12.11
C GLU A 68 9.94 21.58 12.65
N ALA A 69 8.84 22.19 12.22
CA ALA A 69 7.49 21.76 12.61
C ALA A 69 7.15 20.39 12.02
N VAL A 70 7.60 20.10 10.79
CA VAL A 70 7.47 18.80 10.14
C VAL A 70 8.28 17.75 10.90
N ASP A 71 9.52 18.08 11.28
CA ASP A 71 10.37 17.17 12.07
C ASP A 71 9.79 16.94 13.47
N TYR A 72 9.17 17.93 14.09
CA TYR A 72 8.47 17.79 15.36
C TYR A 72 7.25 16.87 15.24
N MET A 73 6.45 17.01 14.18
CA MET A 73 5.29 16.17 13.92
C MET A 73 5.70 14.73 13.60
N ARG A 74 6.78 14.52 12.85
CA ARG A 74 7.40 13.21 12.60
C ARG A 74 7.93 12.57 13.91
N GLY A 75 8.50 13.38 14.79
CA GLY A 75 9.01 12.94 16.10
C GLY A 75 7.91 12.70 17.15
N GLY A 76 6.76 13.33 17.01
CA GLY A 76 5.66 13.34 17.97
C GLY A 76 4.62 12.22 17.80
N GLY A 77 4.82 11.25 16.91
CA GLY A 77 3.91 10.10 16.74
C GLY A 77 2.69 10.35 15.87
N LEU A 78 2.48 11.56 15.35
CA LEU A 78 1.32 11.89 14.50
C LEU A 78 1.35 11.18 13.14
N LEU A 79 2.53 10.72 12.69
CA LEU A 79 2.74 10.03 11.42
C LEU A 79 3.01 8.53 11.58
N GLU A 80 2.80 7.96 12.78
CA GLU A 80 3.05 6.54 13.04
C GLU A 80 2.00 5.62 12.40
N TYR A 81 0.93 6.19 11.84
CA TYR A 81 -0.17 5.41 11.28
C TYR A 81 -0.19 5.51 9.75
N ALA A 82 -0.30 4.36 9.10
CA ALA A 82 -0.62 4.29 7.68
C ALA A 82 -1.96 4.99 7.41
N PRO A 83 -2.16 5.61 6.23
CA PRO A 83 -3.43 6.24 5.92
C PRO A 83 -4.57 5.26 6.09
N HIS A 84 -5.59 5.69 6.78
CA HIS A 84 -6.80 4.91 7.01
C HIS A 84 -7.37 4.36 5.71
N ASP A 85 -7.40 5.18 4.65
CA ASP A 85 -7.92 4.80 3.34
C ASP A 85 -7.18 3.61 2.71
N LEU A 86 -5.85 3.51 2.92
CA LEU A 86 -5.07 2.39 2.41
C LEU A 86 -5.36 1.10 3.19
N VAL A 87 -5.39 1.20 4.50
CA VAL A 87 -5.72 0.06 5.38
C VAL A 87 -7.10 -0.47 5.03
N GLU A 88 -8.09 0.41 4.96
CA GLU A 88 -9.46 0.06 4.59
C GLU A 88 -9.55 -0.55 3.18
N MET A 89 -8.84 0.03 2.21
CA MET A 89 -8.79 -0.51 0.85
C MET A 89 -8.23 -1.93 0.81
N ILE A 90 -7.16 -2.22 1.56
CA ILE A 90 -6.58 -3.57 1.65
C ILE A 90 -7.59 -4.53 2.28
N GLU A 91 -8.19 -4.15 3.41
CA GLU A 91 -9.20 -4.99 4.09
C GLU A 91 -10.39 -5.30 3.18
N GLN A 92 -10.89 -4.30 2.46
CA GLN A 92 -12.01 -4.49 1.52
C GLN A 92 -11.60 -5.39 0.36
N ALA A 93 -10.45 -5.14 -0.25
CA ALA A 93 -9.95 -5.96 -1.34
C ALA A 93 -9.74 -7.42 -0.90
N LYS A 94 -9.17 -7.65 0.29
CA LYS A 94 -8.95 -9.01 0.83
C LYS A 94 -10.25 -9.79 1.09
N ARG A 95 -11.34 -9.10 1.34
CA ARG A 95 -12.68 -9.74 1.46
C ARG A 95 -13.24 -10.17 0.10
N GLU A 96 -12.87 -9.46 -0.97
CA GLU A 96 -13.47 -9.62 -2.29
C GLU A 96 -12.63 -10.44 -3.28
N VAL A 97 -11.31 -10.47 -3.14
CA VAL A 97 -10.41 -11.18 -4.06
C VAL A 97 -9.60 -12.28 -3.37
N LYS A 98 -9.19 -13.26 -4.17
CA LYS A 98 -8.39 -14.41 -3.73
C LYS A 98 -6.93 -14.32 -4.17
N ILE A 99 -6.63 -13.48 -5.15
CA ILE A 99 -5.26 -13.26 -5.60
C ILE A 99 -4.46 -12.51 -4.54
N PRO A 100 -3.15 -12.75 -4.43
CA PRO A 100 -2.27 -12.01 -3.54
C PRO A 100 -2.29 -10.51 -3.79
N ILE A 101 -2.31 -9.75 -2.69
CA ILE A 101 -2.23 -8.29 -2.67
C ILE A 101 -0.88 -7.90 -2.08
N ILE A 102 -0.08 -7.18 -2.88
CA ILE A 102 1.24 -6.68 -2.52
C ILE A 102 1.11 -5.19 -2.24
N ALA A 103 1.39 -4.78 -1.03
CA ALA A 103 1.42 -3.35 -0.69
C ALA A 103 2.71 -2.71 -1.20
N SER A 104 2.63 -1.44 -1.60
CA SER A 104 3.78 -0.68 -2.07
C SER A 104 3.84 0.65 -1.33
N ILE A 105 4.87 0.83 -0.53
CA ILE A 105 5.10 2.03 0.28
C ILE A 105 6.47 2.62 -0.03
N ASN A 106 6.56 3.93 0.06
CA ASN A 106 7.81 4.67 -0.03
C ASN A 106 7.90 5.66 1.12
N CYS A 107 8.71 5.33 2.12
CA CYS A 107 8.96 6.19 3.27
C CYS A 107 10.38 6.76 3.20
N GLN A 108 10.54 8.04 3.54
CA GLN A 108 11.83 8.70 3.67
C GLN A 108 12.37 8.55 5.09
N THR A 109 11.49 8.52 6.08
CA THR A 109 11.83 8.43 7.50
C THR A 109 12.02 6.99 7.94
N PRO A 110 13.23 6.57 8.38
CA PRO A 110 13.51 5.17 8.74
C PRO A 110 12.58 4.59 9.80
N LYS A 111 12.08 5.41 10.73
CA LYS A 111 11.18 4.97 11.80
C LYS A 111 9.77 4.58 11.31
N LEU A 112 9.33 5.14 10.17
CA LEU A 112 7.99 4.89 9.66
C LEU A 112 7.86 3.53 8.95
N TRP A 113 8.96 3.02 8.38
CA TRP A 113 8.96 1.74 7.66
C TRP A 113 8.38 0.59 8.49
N PRO A 114 8.88 0.30 9.72
CA PRO A 114 8.37 -0.83 10.50
C PRO A 114 6.92 -0.66 10.93
N SER A 115 6.52 0.57 11.28
CA SER A 115 5.16 0.86 11.71
C SER A 115 4.17 0.65 10.56
N PHE A 116 4.45 1.22 9.39
CA PHE A 116 3.57 1.09 8.23
C PHE A 116 3.52 -0.34 7.72
N ALA A 117 4.67 -1.03 7.62
CA ALA A 117 4.72 -2.42 7.22
C ALA A 117 3.85 -3.30 8.12
N ARG A 118 3.90 -3.10 9.43
CA ARG A 118 3.06 -3.83 10.38
C ARG A 118 1.57 -3.58 10.16
N GLN A 119 1.16 -2.33 10.02
CA GLN A 119 -0.24 -1.97 9.80
C GLN A 119 -0.79 -2.55 8.49
N LEU A 120 0.01 -2.53 7.40
CA LEU A 120 -0.39 -3.11 6.13
C LEU A 120 -0.48 -4.64 6.20
N GLN A 121 0.42 -5.28 6.95
CA GLN A 121 0.34 -6.70 7.24
C GLN A 121 -0.91 -7.05 8.04
N GLU A 122 -1.23 -6.27 9.08
CA GLU A 122 -2.45 -6.45 9.90
C GLU A 122 -3.71 -6.24 9.08
N ALA A 123 -3.72 -5.32 8.11
CA ALA A 123 -4.80 -5.13 7.15
C ALA A 123 -4.99 -6.32 6.19
N GLY A 124 -4.01 -7.22 6.11
CA GLY A 124 -4.07 -8.45 5.31
C GLY A 124 -3.28 -8.43 4.01
N ALA A 125 -2.37 -7.47 3.81
CA ALA A 125 -1.45 -7.52 2.67
C ALA A 125 -0.62 -8.83 2.73
N ASP A 126 -0.53 -9.53 1.60
CA ASP A 126 0.19 -10.79 1.51
C ASP A 126 1.71 -10.57 1.40
N PHE A 127 2.10 -9.37 0.95
CA PHE A 127 3.49 -8.94 0.82
C PHE A 127 3.61 -7.40 0.84
N ILE A 128 4.82 -6.89 1.17
CA ILE A 128 5.13 -5.45 1.20
C ILE A 128 6.43 -5.21 0.46
#